data_f86295a9e4766e2a0132ce7cb363d7c8
#
_entry.id   f86295a9e4766e2a0132ce7cb363d7c8
#
_cell.length_a   1.000
_cell.length_b   1.000
_cell.length_c   1.000
_cell.angle_alpha   90.00
_cell.angle_beta   90.00
_cell.angle_gamma   90.00
#
_symmetry.space_group_name_H-M   'P 1'
#
loop_
_entity.id
_entity.type
_entity.pdbx_description
1 polymer ?
#
loop_
_entity_poly.entity_id
_entity_poly.type
_entity_poly.pdbx_seq_one_letter_code
_entity_poly.pdbx_strand_id
1 'polypeptide(L)'
;MSKHVIITGTSRGIGFELVKQFSEKGYQVLALSRNAKPILDLKLLNVTAFPFDLSKKADFHKVETFVKNEWGHVDILINNAGALLNKPFSETTLEDFEFVYKTNVFGVAEMTRVILPFMKTQSHVLTISSMGGVQGSMKFPGLAAYSSSKGAVITLTELWAEEYKETGICFNVLALGAVQTEMLEEAFPGFEVPMTPKSMANYIFDFSTTGQKYYNGKLLQVSNSTP
;
A
#
# COMPACT_ATOMS: atom_id res chain seq x y z
N MET A 1 20.43 -8.10 -13.05
CA MET A 1 20.14 -8.33 -11.64
C MET A 1 18.62 -8.38 -11.48
N SER A 2 18.10 -9.30 -10.68
CA SER A 2 16.67 -9.37 -10.38
C SER A 2 16.26 -8.14 -9.58
N LYS A 3 15.07 -7.60 -9.85
CA LYS A 3 14.49 -6.48 -9.09
C LYS A 3 13.66 -7.03 -7.93
N HIS A 4 13.71 -6.36 -6.80
CA HIS A 4 13.05 -6.76 -5.55
C HIS A 4 11.88 -5.82 -5.22
N VAL A 5 10.72 -6.38 -4.98
CA VAL A 5 9.53 -5.63 -4.57
C VAL A 5 8.93 -6.18 -3.29
N ILE A 6 8.60 -5.30 -2.37
CA ILE A 6 7.82 -5.60 -1.16
C ILE A 6 6.41 -5.05 -1.34
N ILE A 7 5.40 -5.90 -1.08
CA ILE A 7 3.99 -5.52 -1.18
C ILE A 7 3.29 -5.88 0.12
N THR A 8 2.63 -4.92 0.75
CA THR A 8 1.80 -5.16 1.94
C THR A 8 0.33 -5.33 1.56
N GLY A 9 -0.43 -6.14 2.34
CA GLY A 9 -1.86 -6.36 2.10
C GLY A 9 -2.17 -7.30 0.94
N THR A 10 -1.48 -8.44 0.85
CA THR A 10 -1.45 -9.32 -0.31
C THR A 10 -2.43 -10.50 -0.27
N SER A 11 -3.23 -10.66 0.81
CA SER A 11 -4.11 -11.83 0.95
C SER A 11 -5.30 -11.84 0.00
N ARG A 12 -5.72 -10.68 -0.52
CA ARG A 12 -6.89 -10.50 -1.40
C ARG A 12 -6.82 -9.18 -2.16
N GLY A 13 -7.78 -8.94 -3.05
CA GLY A 13 -7.97 -7.67 -3.75
C GLY A 13 -6.76 -7.23 -4.57
N ILE A 14 -6.47 -5.94 -4.57
CA ILE A 14 -5.41 -5.33 -5.39
C ILE A 14 -4.04 -5.93 -5.07
N GLY A 15 -3.71 -6.10 -3.78
CA GLY A 15 -2.40 -6.63 -3.37
C GLY A 15 -2.16 -8.06 -3.85
N PHE A 16 -3.18 -8.90 -3.89
CA PHE A 16 -3.10 -10.26 -4.42
C PHE A 16 -2.80 -10.26 -5.93
N GLU A 17 -3.49 -9.41 -6.70
CA GLU A 17 -3.26 -9.28 -8.14
C GLU A 17 -1.88 -8.66 -8.45
N LEU A 18 -1.41 -7.72 -7.64
CA LEU A 18 -0.05 -7.16 -7.76
C LEU A 18 1.02 -8.24 -7.60
N VAL A 19 0.92 -9.13 -6.60
CA VAL A 19 1.88 -10.22 -6.41
C VAL A 19 1.97 -11.09 -7.67
N LYS A 20 0.84 -11.48 -8.24
CA LYS A 20 0.80 -12.27 -9.48
C LYS A 20 1.51 -11.55 -10.61
N GLN A 21 1.18 -10.28 -10.81
CA GLN A 21 1.73 -9.49 -11.90
C GLN A 21 3.23 -9.27 -11.78
N PHE A 22 3.73 -8.89 -10.59
CA PHE A 22 5.16 -8.73 -10.36
C PHE A 22 5.92 -10.05 -10.56
N SER A 23 5.33 -11.16 -10.09
CA SER A 23 5.89 -12.49 -10.29
C SER A 23 5.98 -12.85 -11.78
N GLU A 24 4.92 -12.67 -12.56
CA GLU A 24 4.88 -12.89 -14.01
C GLU A 24 5.91 -12.06 -14.78
N LYS A 25 6.24 -10.87 -14.27
CA LYS A 25 7.26 -9.97 -14.83
C LYS A 25 8.68 -10.24 -14.32
N GLY A 26 8.88 -11.31 -13.57
CA GLY A 26 10.20 -11.80 -13.13
C GLY A 26 10.81 -11.05 -11.94
N TYR A 27 10.02 -10.27 -11.18
CA TYR A 27 10.48 -9.66 -9.94
C TYR A 27 10.57 -10.72 -8.82
N GLN A 28 11.53 -10.55 -7.92
CA GLN A 28 11.50 -11.22 -6.62
C GLN A 28 10.51 -10.47 -5.73
N VAL A 29 9.50 -11.15 -5.24
CA VAL A 29 8.39 -10.52 -4.51
C VAL A 29 8.38 -10.97 -3.06
N LEU A 30 8.38 -10.03 -2.12
CA LEU A 30 8.04 -10.28 -0.74
C LEU A 30 6.61 -9.82 -0.48
N ALA A 31 5.73 -10.82 -0.31
CA ALA A 31 4.30 -10.62 -0.14
C ALA A 31 3.92 -10.71 1.35
N LEU A 32 3.43 -9.59 1.90
CA LEU A 32 3.19 -9.42 3.33
C LEU A 32 1.70 -9.22 3.64
N SER A 33 1.13 -10.09 4.45
CA SER A 33 -0.25 -9.98 4.93
C SER A 33 -0.47 -10.84 6.17
N ARG A 34 -1.49 -10.54 6.98
CA ARG A 34 -1.84 -11.34 8.17
C ARG A 34 -2.12 -12.81 7.82
N ASN A 35 -2.74 -13.04 6.68
CA ASN A 35 -2.96 -14.38 6.14
C ASN A 35 -2.14 -14.56 4.86
N ALA A 36 -1.00 -15.23 4.94
CA ALA A 36 -0.13 -15.49 3.80
C ALA A 36 -0.60 -16.68 2.92
N LYS A 37 -1.54 -17.50 3.42
CA LYS A 37 -1.96 -18.74 2.74
C LYS A 37 -2.41 -18.54 1.28
N PRO A 38 -3.24 -17.54 0.92
CA PRO A 38 -3.65 -17.35 -0.48
C PRO A 38 -2.49 -17.16 -1.45
N ILE A 39 -1.40 -16.52 -1.02
CA ILE A 39 -0.20 -16.35 -1.85
C ILE A 39 0.64 -17.63 -1.88
N LEU A 40 0.81 -18.30 -0.74
CA LEU A 40 1.57 -19.57 -0.67
C LEU A 40 0.94 -20.67 -1.54
N ASP A 41 -0.39 -20.72 -1.61
CA ASP A 41 -1.13 -21.69 -2.43
C ASP A 41 -0.88 -21.49 -3.94
N LEU A 42 -0.44 -20.32 -4.40
CA LEU A 42 -0.08 -20.05 -5.80
C LEU A 42 1.23 -20.74 -6.22
N LYS A 43 2.08 -21.13 -5.27
CA LYS A 43 3.36 -21.82 -5.51
C LYS A 43 4.27 -21.12 -6.53
N LEU A 44 4.31 -19.79 -6.51
CA LEU A 44 5.15 -18.99 -7.39
C LEU A 44 6.61 -19.01 -6.89
N LEU A 45 7.55 -19.42 -7.76
CA LEU A 45 8.95 -19.66 -7.38
C LEU A 45 9.73 -18.40 -6.97
N ASN A 46 9.33 -17.24 -7.48
CA ASN A 46 9.96 -15.94 -7.20
C ASN A 46 9.17 -15.11 -6.18
N VAL A 47 8.30 -15.74 -5.41
CA VAL A 47 7.49 -15.09 -4.36
C VAL A 47 7.77 -15.73 -3.01
N THR A 48 8.22 -14.88 -2.08
CA THR A 48 8.29 -15.25 -0.66
C THR A 48 7.11 -14.61 0.06
N ALA A 49 6.40 -15.36 0.87
CA ALA A 49 5.28 -14.86 1.65
C ALA A 49 5.33 -15.41 3.08
N PHE A 50 5.07 -14.55 4.05
CA PHE A 50 4.90 -14.96 5.45
C PHE A 50 3.89 -14.07 6.19
N PRO A 51 3.28 -14.55 7.29
CA PRO A 51 2.36 -13.77 8.08
C PRO A 51 3.02 -12.51 8.63
N PHE A 52 2.38 -11.38 8.38
CA PHE A 52 2.87 -10.07 8.78
C PHE A 52 1.71 -9.14 9.16
N ASP A 53 1.81 -8.51 10.30
CA ASP A 53 0.83 -7.56 10.82
C ASP A 53 1.49 -6.20 11.06
N LEU A 54 1.06 -5.18 10.30
CA LEU A 54 1.52 -3.79 10.42
C LEU A 54 1.32 -3.18 11.82
N SER A 55 0.52 -3.80 12.66
CA SER A 55 0.31 -3.37 14.05
C SER A 55 1.31 -3.97 15.04
N LYS A 56 2.16 -4.92 14.61
CA LYS A 56 3.05 -5.68 15.48
C LYS A 56 4.52 -5.35 15.23
N LYS A 57 5.18 -4.70 16.18
CA LYS A 57 6.59 -4.32 16.07
C LYS A 57 7.54 -5.48 15.74
N ALA A 58 7.30 -6.67 16.28
CA ALA A 58 8.14 -7.85 16.03
C ALA A 58 8.12 -8.32 14.57
N ASP A 59 7.04 -8.06 13.84
CA ASP A 59 6.93 -8.51 12.45
C ASP A 59 7.80 -7.66 11.51
N PHE A 60 8.03 -6.37 11.80
CA PHE A 60 8.96 -5.54 11.04
C PHE A 60 10.40 -6.07 11.11
N HIS A 61 10.82 -6.57 12.26
CA HIS A 61 12.15 -7.17 12.40
C HIS A 61 12.33 -8.42 11.52
N LYS A 62 11.27 -9.22 11.32
CA LYS A 62 11.33 -10.37 10.39
C LYS A 62 11.57 -9.90 8.96
N VAL A 63 10.89 -8.83 8.52
CA VAL A 63 11.06 -8.25 7.19
C VAL A 63 12.48 -7.70 7.02
N GLU A 64 12.96 -6.92 7.98
CA GLU A 64 14.32 -6.38 7.99
C GLU A 64 15.38 -7.48 7.89
N THR A 65 15.23 -8.52 8.71
CA THR A 65 16.14 -9.68 8.71
C THR A 65 16.13 -10.41 7.36
N PHE A 66 14.96 -10.64 6.80
CA PHE A 66 14.82 -11.25 5.48
C PHE A 66 15.51 -10.42 4.40
N VAL A 67 15.20 -9.12 4.32
CA VAL A 67 15.80 -8.23 3.30
C VAL A 67 17.32 -8.18 3.43
N LYS A 68 17.81 -8.07 4.66
CA LYS A 68 19.26 -8.02 4.92
C LYS A 68 19.98 -9.30 4.49
N ASN A 69 19.42 -10.46 4.78
CA ASN A 69 20.09 -11.73 4.57
C ASN A 69 19.92 -12.27 3.14
N GLU A 70 18.74 -12.08 2.53
CA GLU A 70 18.41 -12.70 1.25
C GLU A 70 18.60 -11.77 0.05
N TRP A 71 18.34 -10.44 0.22
CA TRP A 71 18.27 -9.53 -0.90
C TRP A 71 19.36 -8.43 -0.90
N GLY A 72 19.69 -7.89 0.25
CA GLY A 72 20.61 -6.78 0.43
C GLY A 72 20.08 -5.43 -0.10
N HIS A 73 19.06 -5.40 -0.96
CA HIS A 73 18.44 -4.16 -1.45
C HIS A 73 16.97 -4.36 -1.84
N VAL A 74 16.22 -3.24 -1.89
CA VAL A 74 14.82 -3.17 -2.32
C VAL A 74 14.68 -2.09 -3.39
N ASP A 75 14.09 -2.45 -4.53
CA ASP A 75 13.83 -1.50 -5.62
C ASP A 75 12.48 -0.81 -5.46
N ILE A 76 11.45 -1.53 -5.00
CA ILE A 76 10.09 -1.02 -4.88
C ILE A 76 9.47 -1.46 -3.55
N LEU A 77 8.89 -0.50 -2.82
CA LEU A 77 8.01 -0.76 -1.68
C LEU A 77 6.60 -0.27 -2.02
N ILE A 78 5.61 -1.17 -1.98
CA ILE A 78 4.20 -0.81 -2.17
C ILE A 78 3.46 -0.95 -0.84
N ASN A 79 3.17 0.18 -0.21
CA ASN A 79 2.34 0.29 0.97
C ASN A 79 0.86 0.23 0.55
N ASN A 80 0.34 -0.99 0.31
CA ASN A 80 -1.02 -1.23 -0.16
C ASN A 80 -1.97 -1.67 0.97
N ALA A 81 -1.47 -2.27 2.04
CA ALA A 81 -2.31 -2.70 3.15
C ALA A 81 -3.14 -1.54 3.73
N GLY A 82 -4.36 -1.84 4.13
CA GLY A 82 -5.24 -0.88 4.78
C GLY A 82 -6.29 -1.55 5.64
N ALA A 83 -6.75 -0.82 6.65
CA ALA A 83 -7.93 -1.13 7.45
C ALA A 83 -9.00 -0.08 7.14
N LEU A 84 -10.24 -0.52 6.94
CA LEU A 84 -11.38 0.34 6.72
C LEU A 84 -12.40 0.09 7.84
N LEU A 85 -12.98 1.15 8.34
CA LEU A 85 -14.13 1.14 9.24
C LEU A 85 -15.18 2.07 8.67
N ASN A 86 -16.39 1.56 8.47
CA ASN A 86 -17.58 2.34 8.13
C ASN A 86 -18.52 2.36 9.35
N LYS A 87 -18.56 3.50 10.04
CA LYS A 87 -19.31 3.67 11.28
C LYS A 87 -19.67 5.15 11.46
N PRO A 88 -20.90 5.50 11.87
CA PRO A 88 -21.27 6.89 12.15
C PRO A 88 -20.28 7.56 13.11
N PHE A 89 -19.91 8.81 12.83
CA PHE A 89 -18.91 9.51 13.67
C PHE A 89 -19.32 9.59 15.15
N SER A 90 -20.60 9.79 15.43
CA SER A 90 -21.13 9.80 16.80
C SER A 90 -20.91 8.50 17.56
N GLU A 91 -20.66 7.39 16.87
CA GLU A 91 -20.44 6.06 17.44
C GLU A 91 -18.97 5.62 17.33
N THR A 92 -18.15 6.36 16.57
CA THR A 92 -16.73 6.03 16.36
C THR A 92 -15.93 6.36 17.61
N THR A 93 -15.32 5.35 18.21
CA THR A 93 -14.56 5.50 19.45
C THR A 93 -13.08 5.83 19.18
N LEU A 94 -12.34 6.15 20.26
CA LEU A 94 -10.90 6.33 20.18
C LEU A 94 -10.19 5.04 19.70
N GLU A 95 -10.64 3.89 20.19
CA GLU A 95 -10.09 2.58 19.81
C GLU A 95 -10.33 2.28 18.33
N ASP A 96 -11.46 2.71 17.76
CA ASP A 96 -11.76 2.61 16.33
C ASP A 96 -10.75 3.45 15.51
N PHE A 97 -10.45 4.67 15.94
CA PHE A 97 -9.41 5.50 15.33
C PHE A 97 -8.03 4.85 15.48
N GLU A 98 -7.66 4.39 16.66
CA GLU A 98 -6.38 3.72 16.91
C GLU A 98 -6.21 2.49 16.00
N PHE A 99 -7.23 1.66 15.87
CA PHE A 99 -7.23 0.49 15.00
C PHE A 99 -6.91 0.86 13.54
N VAL A 100 -7.60 1.88 13.01
CA VAL A 100 -7.41 2.31 11.62
C VAL A 100 -6.04 2.97 11.44
N TYR A 101 -5.66 3.91 12.30
CA TYR A 101 -4.40 4.63 12.22
C TYR A 101 -3.18 3.73 12.44
N LYS A 102 -3.30 2.75 13.32
CA LYS A 102 -2.22 1.78 13.58
C LYS A 102 -1.81 1.03 12.32
N THR A 103 -2.78 0.67 11.48
CA THR A 103 -2.51 0.00 10.20
C THR A 103 -2.17 1.00 9.11
N ASN A 104 -3.02 2.02 8.90
CA ASN A 104 -2.95 2.88 7.73
C ASN A 104 -1.86 3.94 7.80
N VAL A 105 -1.46 4.36 9.00
CA VAL A 105 -0.50 5.46 9.20
C VAL A 105 0.77 4.95 9.86
N PHE A 106 0.68 4.44 11.08
CA PHE A 106 1.87 4.07 11.85
C PHE A 106 2.58 2.86 11.25
N GLY A 107 1.82 1.86 10.79
CA GLY A 107 2.39 0.69 10.12
C GLY A 107 3.04 1.04 8.78
N VAL A 108 2.44 1.94 8.01
CA VAL A 108 3.02 2.45 6.74
C VAL A 108 4.30 3.23 7.01
N ALA A 109 4.30 4.11 8.02
CA ALA A 109 5.49 4.86 8.41
C ALA A 109 6.62 3.95 8.87
N GLU A 110 6.32 2.96 9.73
CA GLU A 110 7.34 2.04 10.25
C GLU A 110 7.86 1.11 9.14
N MET A 111 7.01 0.61 8.24
CA MET A 111 7.46 -0.20 7.09
C MET A 111 8.40 0.61 6.20
N THR A 112 8.06 1.84 5.87
CA THR A 112 8.90 2.72 5.09
C THR A 112 10.24 2.95 5.79
N ARG A 113 10.23 3.29 7.09
CA ARG A 113 11.43 3.53 7.90
C ARG A 113 12.38 2.32 7.93
N VAL A 114 11.83 1.11 8.10
CA VAL A 114 12.61 -0.14 8.18
C VAL A 114 13.25 -0.50 6.84
N ILE A 115 12.57 -0.19 5.73
CA ILE A 115 13.05 -0.55 4.38
C ILE A 115 13.99 0.50 3.78
N LEU A 116 13.88 1.76 4.17
CA LEU A 116 14.72 2.85 3.67
C LEU A 116 16.24 2.54 3.62
N PRO A 117 16.86 1.91 4.65
CA PRO A 117 18.29 1.59 4.61
C PRO A 117 18.71 0.63 3.49
N PHE A 118 17.76 -0.10 2.91
CA PHE A 118 17.97 -1.05 1.81
C PHE A 118 17.61 -0.46 0.44
N MET A 119 17.16 0.79 0.39
CA MET A 119 16.82 1.48 -0.85
C MET A 119 17.98 2.35 -1.34
N LYS A 120 18.00 2.63 -2.62
CA LYS A 120 19.05 3.41 -3.29
C LYS A 120 18.46 4.30 -4.37
N THR A 121 19.27 5.08 -5.04
CA THR A 121 18.88 5.91 -6.18
C THR A 121 17.99 5.13 -7.15
N GLN A 122 16.88 5.74 -7.55
CA GLN A 122 15.81 5.17 -8.39
C GLN A 122 14.92 4.11 -7.73
N SER A 123 15.10 3.77 -6.46
CA SER A 123 14.10 3.01 -5.72
C SER A 123 12.82 3.83 -5.56
N HIS A 124 11.68 3.15 -5.47
CA HIS A 124 10.36 3.78 -5.42
C HIS A 124 9.54 3.29 -4.22
N VAL A 125 9.13 4.20 -3.37
CA VAL A 125 8.11 3.96 -2.34
C VAL A 125 6.78 4.46 -2.86
N LEU A 126 5.83 3.55 -3.04
CA LEU A 126 4.50 3.86 -3.51
C LEU A 126 3.48 3.60 -2.39
N THR A 127 2.78 4.64 -1.97
CA THR A 127 1.74 4.55 -0.94
C THR A 127 0.35 4.55 -1.59
N ILE A 128 -0.49 3.59 -1.20
CA ILE A 128 -1.88 3.53 -1.66
C ILE A 128 -2.77 4.25 -0.67
N SER A 129 -3.30 5.38 -1.11
CA SER A 129 -4.29 6.19 -0.42
C SER A 129 -5.69 6.00 -1.05
N SER A 130 -6.58 6.90 -0.78
CA SER A 130 -7.97 6.90 -1.26
C SER A 130 -8.40 8.31 -1.62
N MET A 131 -9.31 8.44 -2.57
CA MET A 131 -9.98 9.71 -2.88
C MET A 131 -10.59 10.35 -1.63
N GLY A 132 -11.10 9.54 -0.69
CA GLY A 132 -11.61 10.03 0.60
C GLY A 132 -10.57 10.78 1.44
N GLY A 133 -9.26 10.53 1.25
CA GLY A 133 -8.16 11.24 1.91
C GLY A 133 -7.74 12.56 1.23
N VAL A 134 -8.15 12.78 -0.02
CA VAL A 134 -7.77 13.98 -0.78
C VAL A 134 -8.56 15.20 -0.28
N GLN A 135 -7.87 16.29 -0.03
CA GLN A 135 -8.52 17.55 0.35
C GLN A 135 -9.42 18.05 -0.79
N GLY A 136 -10.64 18.48 -0.46
CA GLY A 136 -11.60 18.98 -1.44
C GLY A 136 -12.37 17.91 -2.22
N SER A 137 -12.01 16.61 -2.08
CA SER A 137 -12.80 15.53 -2.66
C SER A 137 -14.12 15.31 -1.91
N MET A 138 -15.07 14.62 -2.55
CA MET A 138 -16.29 14.15 -1.90
C MET A 138 -15.96 13.28 -0.67
N LYS A 139 -16.69 13.51 0.42
CA LYS A 139 -16.57 12.73 1.66
C LYS A 139 -17.81 11.86 1.85
N PHE A 140 -17.57 10.65 2.34
CA PHE A 140 -18.64 9.71 2.62
C PHE A 140 -18.87 9.62 4.14
N PRO A 141 -20.12 9.79 4.62
CA PRO A 141 -20.45 9.55 6.01
C PRO A 141 -19.99 8.15 6.47
N GLY A 142 -19.56 8.02 7.71
CA GLY A 142 -19.08 6.76 8.27
C GLY A 142 -17.60 6.50 8.10
N LEU A 143 -16.88 7.25 7.26
CA LEU A 143 -15.47 7.03 6.96
C LEU A 143 -14.50 7.99 7.67
N ALA A 144 -14.88 8.55 8.83
CA ALA A 144 -14.06 9.56 9.51
C ALA A 144 -12.64 9.08 9.81
N ALA A 145 -12.47 7.93 10.48
CA ALA A 145 -11.17 7.37 10.80
C ALA A 145 -10.41 6.94 9.54
N TYR A 146 -11.09 6.30 8.59
CA TYR A 146 -10.49 5.85 7.35
C TYR A 146 -9.98 7.01 6.49
N SER A 147 -10.85 7.95 6.13
CA SER A 147 -10.52 9.06 5.24
C SER A 147 -9.43 9.97 5.83
N SER A 148 -9.49 10.27 7.14
CA SER A 148 -8.44 11.05 7.80
C SER A 148 -7.09 10.32 7.81
N SER A 149 -7.08 9.00 8.04
CA SER A 149 -5.85 8.20 7.95
C SER A 149 -5.24 8.19 6.54
N LYS A 150 -6.09 8.17 5.50
CA LYS A 150 -5.65 8.22 4.10
C LYS A 150 -5.15 9.62 3.71
N GLY A 151 -5.67 10.69 4.33
CA GLY A 151 -5.11 12.04 4.23
C GLY A 151 -3.72 12.15 4.90
N ALA A 152 -3.56 11.54 6.06
CA ALA A 152 -2.29 11.56 6.80
C ALA A 152 -1.14 10.93 5.99
N VAL A 153 -1.35 9.80 5.30
CA VAL A 153 -0.29 9.18 4.49
C VAL A 153 0.01 9.93 3.19
N ILE A 154 -0.91 10.75 2.69
CA ILE A 154 -0.61 11.69 1.59
C ILE A 154 0.45 12.68 2.07
N THR A 155 0.20 13.38 3.19
CA THR A 155 1.14 14.35 3.76
C THR A 155 2.48 13.71 4.13
N LEU A 156 2.48 12.51 4.74
CA LEU A 156 3.72 11.78 5.03
C LEU A 156 4.53 11.49 3.78
N THR A 157 3.89 11.05 2.70
CA THR A 157 4.59 10.72 1.44
C THR A 157 5.23 11.97 0.81
N GLU A 158 4.55 13.10 0.83
CA GLU A 158 5.09 14.39 0.37
C GLU A 158 6.29 14.83 1.20
N LEU A 159 6.21 14.66 2.53
CA LEU A 159 7.28 15.01 3.46
C LEU A 159 8.52 14.13 3.28
N TRP A 160 8.34 12.81 3.12
CA TRP A 160 9.46 11.90 2.83
C TRP A 160 10.14 12.22 1.51
N ALA A 161 9.39 12.60 0.47
CA ALA A 161 9.96 13.00 -0.81
C ALA A 161 10.87 14.22 -0.69
N GLU A 162 10.54 15.18 0.17
CA GLU A 162 11.40 16.35 0.44
C GLU A 162 12.60 15.99 1.32
N GLU A 163 12.37 15.19 2.38
CA GLU A 163 13.43 14.80 3.33
C GLU A 163 14.52 13.95 2.68
N TYR A 164 14.14 13.08 1.73
CA TYR A 164 15.07 12.15 1.05
C TYR A 164 15.42 12.54 -0.38
N LYS A 165 15.13 13.77 -0.81
CA LYS A 165 15.33 14.21 -2.21
C LYS A 165 16.74 14.01 -2.74
N GLU A 166 17.76 14.19 -1.89
CA GLU A 166 19.17 14.06 -2.27
C GLU A 166 19.63 12.60 -2.40
N THR A 167 18.84 11.64 -1.92
CA THR A 167 19.17 10.21 -2.02
C THR A 167 18.82 9.60 -3.37
N GLY A 168 17.96 10.26 -4.13
CA GLY A 168 17.40 9.75 -5.38
C GLY A 168 16.36 8.65 -5.21
N ILE A 169 15.90 8.40 -3.97
CA ILE A 169 14.72 7.56 -3.68
C ILE A 169 13.47 8.40 -3.96
N CYS A 170 12.50 7.84 -4.68
CA CYS A 170 11.26 8.52 -5.01
C CYS A 170 10.10 8.02 -4.15
N PHE A 171 9.24 8.95 -3.73
CA PHE A 171 8.04 8.69 -2.92
C PHE A 171 6.84 9.29 -3.62
N ASN A 172 5.84 8.47 -3.91
CA ASN A 172 4.61 8.95 -4.51
C ASN A 172 3.39 8.28 -3.86
N VAL A 173 2.24 8.90 -4.00
CA VAL A 173 0.99 8.39 -3.45
C VAL A 173 -0.09 8.35 -4.52
N LEU A 174 -0.79 7.22 -4.61
CA LEU A 174 -1.97 7.06 -5.46
C LEU A 174 -3.23 7.10 -4.59
N ALA A 175 -4.08 8.09 -4.81
CA ALA A 175 -5.40 8.17 -4.20
C ALA A 175 -6.40 7.46 -5.11
N LEU A 176 -6.76 6.24 -4.75
CA LEU A 176 -7.65 5.42 -5.56
C LEU A 176 -9.12 5.80 -5.34
N GLY A 177 -9.89 5.80 -6.43
CA GLY A 177 -11.34 5.72 -6.38
C GLY A 177 -11.81 4.33 -5.93
N ALA A 178 -13.11 4.06 -6.06
CA ALA A 178 -13.66 2.76 -5.71
C ALA A 178 -13.17 1.67 -6.65
N VAL A 179 -12.78 0.52 -6.07
CA VAL A 179 -12.34 -0.69 -6.78
C VAL A 179 -13.11 -1.87 -6.21
N GLN A 180 -13.67 -2.74 -7.04
CA GLN A 180 -14.49 -3.88 -6.65
C GLN A 180 -13.66 -4.93 -5.90
N THR A 181 -13.46 -4.70 -4.62
CA THR A 181 -12.70 -5.53 -3.71
C THR A 181 -13.59 -6.04 -2.58
N GLU A 182 -13.15 -7.08 -1.90
CA GLU A 182 -13.83 -7.57 -0.69
C GLU A 182 -13.92 -6.49 0.41
N MET A 183 -12.93 -5.60 0.48
CA MET A 183 -12.95 -4.46 1.40
C MET A 183 -14.08 -3.47 1.07
N LEU A 184 -14.33 -3.21 -0.21
CA LEU A 184 -15.44 -2.36 -0.65
C LEU A 184 -16.78 -3.01 -0.31
N GLU A 185 -16.93 -4.30 -0.62
CA GLU A 185 -18.16 -5.04 -0.33
C GLU A 185 -18.47 -5.14 1.17
N GLU A 186 -17.43 -5.35 2.01
CA GLU A 186 -17.56 -5.36 3.48
C GLU A 186 -18.00 -3.98 4.02
N ALA A 187 -17.50 -2.88 3.41
CA ALA A 187 -17.81 -1.53 3.87
C ALA A 187 -19.13 -0.99 3.30
N PHE A 188 -19.51 -1.40 2.10
CA PHE A 188 -20.68 -0.93 1.36
C PHE A 188 -21.35 -2.10 0.64
N PRO A 189 -22.05 -2.98 1.36
CA PRO A 189 -22.69 -4.16 0.79
C PRO A 189 -23.61 -3.83 -0.40
N GLY A 190 -23.43 -4.54 -1.52
CA GLY A 190 -24.21 -4.34 -2.73
C GLY A 190 -23.82 -3.12 -3.57
N PHE A 191 -22.74 -2.40 -3.21
CA PHE A 191 -22.24 -1.31 -4.04
C PHE A 191 -21.28 -1.85 -5.11
N GLU A 192 -21.69 -1.77 -6.36
CA GLU A 192 -20.93 -2.28 -7.49
C GLU A 192 -20.21 -1.17 -8.26
N VAL A 193 -18.97 -1.45 -8.66
CA VAL A 193 -18.15 -0.54 -9.49
C VAL A 193 -17.45 -1.32 -10.60
N PRO A 194 -17.25 -0.69 -11.79
CA PRO A 194 -16.68 -1.40 -12.95
C PRO A 194 -15.16 -1.66 -12.82
N MET A 195 -14.47 -0.94 -11.92
CA MET A 195 -13.02 -1.07 -11.75
C MET A 195 -12.70 -2.34 -10.95
N THR A 196 -12.04 -3.29 -11.61
CA THR A 196 -11.63 -4.55 -10.97
C THR A 196 -10.29 -4.45 -10.25
N PRO A 197 -10.01 -5.30 -9.23
CA PRO A 197 -8.69 -5.36 -8.59
C PRO A 197 -7.55 -5.59 -9.59
N LYS A 198 -7.76 -6.45 -10.58
CA LYS A 198 -6.78 -6.77 -11.63
C LYS A 198 -6.47 -5.54 -12.50
N SER A 199 -7.49 -4.80 -12.94
CA SER A 199 -7.28 -3.60 -13.75
C SER A 199 -6.53 -2.52 -12.97
N MET A 200 -6.87 -2.32 -11.70
CA MET A 200 -6.16 -1.39 -10.84
C MET A 200 -4.73 -1.84 -10.54
N ALA A 201 -4.50 -3.13 -10.33
CA ALA A 201 -3.16 -3.69 -10.14
C ALA A 201 -2.27 -3.46 -11.36
N ASN A 202 -2.80 -3.57 -12.59
CA ASN A 202 -2.07 -3.25 -13.81
C ASN A 202 -1.55 -1.80 -13.81
N TYR A 203 -2.42 -0.85 -13.50
CA TYR A 203 -2.03 0.55 -13.41
C TYR A 203 -0.98 0.80 -12.32
N ILE A 204 -1.18 0.23 -11.12
CA ILE A 204 -0.24 0.37 -10.00
C ILE A 204 1.12 -0.25 -10.36
N PHE A 205 1.14 -1.40 -11.02
CA PHE A 205 2.37 -2.01 -11.51
C PHE A 205 3.13 -1.08 -12.46
N ASP A 206 2.45 -0.58 -13.49
CA ASP A 206 3.07 0.32 -14.47
C ASP A 206 3.60 1.59 -13.81
N PHE A 207 2.82 2.21 -12.92
CA PHE A 207 3.23 3.39 -12.20
C PHE A 207 4.40 3.10 -11.23
N SER A 208 4.36 2.01 -10.47
CA SER A 208 5.42 1.66 -9.51
C SER A 208 6.77 1.38 -10.18
N THR A 209 6.75 0.94 -11.44
CA THR A 209 7.96 0.59 -12.20
C THR A 209 8.48 1.71 -13.10
N THR A 210 7.68 2.74 -13.38
CA THR A 210 8.02 3.83 -14.30
C THR A 210 7.82 5.22 -13.73
N GLY A 211 6.90 5.39 -12.79
CA GLY A 211 6.47 6.70 -12.26
C GLY A 211 7.60 7.50 -11.61
N GLN A 212 8.55 6.83 -10.94
CA GLN A 212 9.72 7.47 -10.32
C GLN A 212 10.62 8.22 -11.31
N LYS A 213 10.47 7.97 -12.62
CA LYS A 213 11.22 8.72 -13.65
C LYS A 213 10.68 10.13 -13.86
N TYR A 214 9.43 10.38 -13.49
CA TYR A 214 8.71 11.61 -13.77
C TYR A 214 8.19 12.31 -12.51
N TYR A 215 7.99 11.55 -11.42
CA TYR A 215 7.30 12.02 -10.23
C TYR A 215 8.09 11.72 -8.96
N ASN A 216 8.19 12.71 -8.09
CA ASN A 216 8.61 12.56 -6.69
C ASN A 216 7.77 13.51 -5.82
N GLY A 217 7.24 13.03 -4.70
CA GLY A 217 6.37 13.78 -3.81
C GLY A 217 5.00 14.09 -4.40
N LYS A 218 4.51 13.26 -5.35
CA LYS A 218 3.24 13.58 -6.03
C LYS A 218 2.11 12.69 -5.57
N LEU A 219 0.98 13.37 -5.32
CA LEU A 219 -0.33 12.76 -5.20
C LEU A 219 -0.97 12.67 -6.60
N LEU A 220 -1.29 11.44 -7.03
CA LEU A 220 -2.06 11.21 -8.23
C LEU A 220 -3.44 10.66 -7.85
N GLN A 221 -4.49 11.31 -8.31
CA GLN A 221 -5.86 10.88 -8.15
C GLN A 221 -6.19 9.87 -9.25
N VAL A 222 -6.51 8.63 -8.86
CA VAL A 222 -6.76 7.52 -9.79
C VAL A 222 -8.23 7.13 -9.69
N SER A 223 -9.06 7.90 -10.35
CA SER A 223 -10.51 7.69 -10.42
C SER A 223 -11.03 8.18 -11.75
N ASN A 224 -11.97 7.45 -12.33
CA ASN A 224 -12.71 7.85 -13.53
C ASN A 224 -14.09 8.44 -13.19
N SER A 225 -14.45 8.51 -11.94
CA SER A 225 -15.61 9.24 -11.43
C SER A 225 -15.17 10.56 -10.84
N THR A 226 -15.89 11.62 -11.11
CA THR A 226 -15.69 12.91 -10.43
C THR A 226 -16.15 12.76 -8.98
N PRO A 227 -15.27 12.96 -8.00
CA PRO A 227 -15.67 12.94 -6.60
C PRO A 227 -16.52 14.15 -6.25
#